data_9cda3f31113f3d9ce0a88382f0025186
#
_entry.id   9cda3f31113f3d9ce0a88382f0025186
#
_cell.length_a   1.000
_cell.length_b   1.000
_cell.length_c   1.000
_cell.angle_alpha   90.00
_cell.angle_beta   90.00
_cell.angle_gamma   90.00
#
_symmetry.space_group_name_H-M   'P 1'
#
loop_
_entity.id
_entity.type
_entity.pdbx_description
1 polymer ?
#
loop_
_entity_poly.entity_id
_entity_poly.type
_entity_poly.pdbx_seq_one_letter_code
_entity_poly.pdbx_strand_id
1 'polypeptide(L)'
;MTFQSNKTTYVPVMKVLRGEANDILICRDALSEREDYYTLLAIHDHEIVKKLLCVMERSSRGKECCEEVFWQGDVFCAVFPHVKERYLKSFYMPAQITLETCGKICENLILACMLSKLPYPLLYLALAQGQIHLRKDYAIEPGFTIELDELDEKIGERECAGQCAGVLRELLEPVKGRENMAYRFFMRKWEYEDFGVLYRDMRLIRRIMKKEGRFTGLWLFFKSRQDTMCKLLRAACMAMIFLALLCLLSRAVWGEIPFLRIFVNHFTMIGTQSLAG
;
A
#
# COMPACT_ATOMS: atom_id res chain seq x y z
N MET A 1 8.55 -22.42 25.96
CA MET A 1 7.88 -23.54 25.28
C MET A 1 8.55 -23.67 23.91
N THR A 2 8.99 -24.84 23.51
CA THR A 2 9.64 -25.12 22.22
C THR A 2 8.75 -26.08 21.45
N PHE A 3 8.74 -25.97 20.11
CA PHE A 3 7.99 -26.88 19.25
C PHE A 3 8.98 -27.80 18.56
N GLN A 4 8.80 -29.09 18.70
CA GLN A 4 9.75 -30.08 18.20
C GLN A 4 9.08 -30.97 17.15
N SER A 5 9.62 -30.92 15.95
CA SER A 5 9.30 -31.87 14.89
C SER A 5 10.33 -32.99 14.81
N ASN A 6 10.15 -33.88 13.87
CA ASN A 6 11.13 -34.96 13.61
C ASN A 6 12.45 -34.42 13.00
N LYS A 7 12.45 -33.22 12.43
CA LYS A 7 13.59 -32.65 11.69
C LYS A 7 14.18 -31.43 12.38
N THR A 8 13.34 -30.63 13.03
CA THR A 8 13.70 -29.27 13.46
C THR A 8 13.10 -28.96 14.82
N THR A 9 13.80 -28.16 15.62
CA THR A 9 13.28 -27.60 16.87
C THR A 9 13.01 -26.11 16.69
N TYR A 10 11.75 -25.73 16.73
CA TYR A 10 11.31 -24.34 16.58
C TYR A 10 11.23 -23.66 17.93
N VAL A 11 12.02 -22.60 18.11
CA VAL A 11 12.01 -21.77 19.32
C VAL A 11 11.23 -20.50 19.06
N PRO A 12 10.10 -20.27 19.73
CA PRO A 12 9.35 -19.04 19.60
C PRO A 12 10.19 -17.83 19.97
N VAL A 13 10.27 -16.88 19.07
CA VAL A 13 10.90 -15.56 19.28
C VAL A 13 9.85 -14.53 19.61
N MET A 14 8.68 -14.61 18.97
CA MET A 14 7.59 -13.68 19.18
C MET A 14 6.25 -14.40 18.99
N LYS A 15 5.30 -14.08 19.87
CA LYS A 15 3.87 -14.44 19.69
C LYS A 15 3.18 -13.24 19.03
N VAL A 16 2.67 -13.45 17.83
CA VAL A 16 2.01 -12.40 17.05
C VAL A 16 0.56 -12.27 17.45
N LEU A 17 -0.13 -13.41 17.58
CA LEU A 17 -1.55 -13.47 17.90
C LEU A 17 -1.86 -14.68 18.76
N ARG A 18 -2.91 -14.53 19.58
CA ARG A 18 -3.61 -15.62 20.25
C ARG A 18 -5.06 -15.59 19.78
N GLY A 19 -5.37 -16.47 18.83
CA GLY A 19 -6.72 -16.63 18.29
C GLY A 19 -7.53 -17.71 18.99
N GLU A 20 -8.79 -17.86 18.61
CA GLU A 20 -9.65 -18.94 19.10
C GLU A 20 -9.27 -20.28 18.45
N ALA A 21 -9.11 -20.30 17.13
CA ALA A 21 -8.74 -21.52 16.40
C ALA A 21 -7.24 -21.80 16.41
N ASN A 22 -6.40 -20.76 16.30
CA ASN A 22 -4.95 -20.91 16.24
C ASN A 22 -4.18 -19.78 16.89
N ASP A 23 -3.02 -20.12 17.46
CA ASP A 23 -1.99 -19.15 17.84
C ASP A 23 -1.02 -18.95 16.67
N ILE A 24 -0.50 -17.72 16.51
CA ILE A 24 0.49 -17.38 15.50
C ILE A 24 1.79 -17.00 16.18
N LEU A 25 2.85 -17.74 15.87
CA LEU A 25 4.16 -17.58 16.45
C LEU A 25 5.21 -17.35 15.36
N ILE A 26 6.15 -16.44 15.61
CA ILE A 26 7.38 -16.36 14.83
C ILE A 26 8.44 -17.14 15.58
N CYS A 27 8.99 -18.15 14.91
CA CYS A 27 9.97 -19.05 15.47
C CYS A 27 11.29 -18.97 14.71
N ARG A 28 12.36 -19.39 15.35
CA ARG A 28 13.64 -19.70 14.70
C ARG A 28 13.96 -21.18 14.85
N ASP A 29 14.73 -21.72 13.91
CA ASP A 29 15.30 -23.03 14.06
C ASP A 29 16.41 -23.01 15.11
N ALA A 30 16.32 -23.85 16.13
CA ALA A 30 17.31 -23.95 17.20
C ALA A 30 18.67 -24.52 16.73
N LEU A 31 18.65 -25.29 15.65
CA LEU A 31 19.81 -26.02 15.12
C LEU A 31 20.49 -25.29 13.95
N SER A 32 19.80 -24.31 13.35
CA SER A 32 20.35 -23.56 12.23
C SER A 32 21.27 -22.42 12.71
N GLU A 33 22.47 -22.37 12.15
CA GLU A 33 23.37 -21.19 12.30
C GLU A 33 22.86 -19.97 11.53
N ARG A 34 21.90 -20.15 10.62
CA ARG A 34 21.29 -19.07 9.85
C ARG A 34 20.13 -18.48 10.66
N GLU A 35 19.98 -17.17 10.61
CA GLU A 35 18.84 -16.45 11.19
C GLU A 35 17.59 -16.59 10.28
N ASP A 36 17.19 -17.81 10.02
CA ASP A 36 15.97 -18.08 9.28
C ASP A 36 14.80 -18.09 10.27
N TYR A 37 13.76 -17.35 9.92
CA TYR A 37 12.55 -17.27 10.71
C TYR A 37 11.41 -18.00 10.01
N TYR A 38 10.54 -18.57 10.82
CA TYR A 38 9.37 -19.32 10.39
C TYR A 38 8.11 -18.78 11.06
N THR A 39 7.02 -18.79 10.34
CA THR A 39 5.70 -18.55 10.91
C THR A 39 5.08 -19.90 11.26
N LEU A 40 4.83 -20.14 12.54
CA LEU A 40 4.23 -21.35 13.05
C LEU A 40 2.78 -21.04 13.46
N LEU A 41 1.85 -21.76 12.85
CA LEU A 41 0.44 -21.78 13.24
C LEU A 41 0.21 -22.96 14.18
N ALA A 42 -0.07 -22.68 15.44
CA ALA A 42 -0.39 -23.69 16.45
C ALA A 42 -1.92 -23.78 16.55
N ILE A 43 -2.51 -24.83 15.99
CA ILE A 43 -3.96 -24.96 15.80
C ILE A 43 -4.52 -25.86 16.89
N HIS A 44 -5.51 -25.35 17.61
CA HIS A 44 -6.16 -26.02 18.73
C HIS A 44 -7.49 -26.67 18.37
N ASP A 45 -8.16 -26.14 17.32
CA ASP A 45 -9.45 -26.63 16.86
C ASP A 45 -9.25 -27.77 15.84
N HIS A 46 -9.69 -28.98 16.19
CA HIS A 46 -9.61 -30.16 15.33
C HIS A 46 -10.44 -30.04 14.04
N GLU A 47 -11.53 -29.31 14.01
CA GLU A 47 -12.32 -29.10 12.80
C GLU A 47 -11.57 -28.20 11.82
N ILE A 48 -10.89 -27.17 12.33
CA ILE A 48 -10.00 -26.32 11.51
C ILE A 48 -8.81 -27.12 10.99
N VAL A 49 -8.22 -28.02 11.79
CA VAL A 49 -7.16 -28.93 11.31
C VAL A 49 -7.64 -29.78 10.13
N LYS A 50 -8.83 -30.39 10.22
CA LYS A 50 -9.41 -31.19 9.13
C LYS A 50 -9.59 -30.36 7.86
N LYS A 51 -10.17 -29.17 7.98
CA LYS A 51 -10.34 -28.23 6.85
C LYS A 51 -9.00 -27.86 6.23
N LEU A 52 -8.01 -27.51 7.04
CA LEU A 52 -6.68 -27.15 6.56
C LEU A 52 -6.01 -28.31 5.81
N LEU A 53 -6.05 -29.51 6.35
CA LEU A 53 -5.50 -30.69 5.69
C LEU A 53 -6.21 -30.97 4.35
N CYS A 54 -7.54 -30.89 4.31
CA CYS A 54 -8.31 -30.98 3.06
C CYS A 54 -7.87 -29.94 2.02
N VAL A 55 -7.69 -28.68 2.44
CA VAL A 55 -7.24 -27.59 1.58
C VAL A 55 -5.83 -27.87 1.03
N MET A 56 -4.93 -28.36 1.89
CA MET A 56 -3.55 -28.66 1.50
C MET A 56 -3.45 -29.89 0.56
N GLU A 57 -4.27 -30.90 0.76
CA GLU A 57 -4.28 -32.10 -0.08
C GLU A 57 -4.89 -31.86 -1.46
N ARG A 58 -6.01 -31.13 -1.54
CA ARG A 58 -6.72 -30.83 -2.80
C ARG A 58 -5.92 -29.95 -3.74
N SER A 59 -5.03 -29.14 -3.21
CA SER A 59 -4.23 -28.20 -4.01
C SER A 59 -2.83 -28.72 -4.22
N SER A 60 -2.41 -28.83 -5.50
CA SER A 60 -0.99 -29.05 -5.83
C SER A 60 -0.08 -27.97 -5.23
N ARG A 61 -0.62 -26.75 -5.04
CA ARG A 61 0.04 -25.62 -4.41
C ARG A 61 0.25 -25.83 -2.90
N GLY A 62 -0.68 -26.52 -2.22
CA GLY A 62 -0.64 -26.70 -0.77
C GLY A 62 0.59 -27.44 -0.25
N LYS A 63 1.11 -28.41 -1.03
CA LYS A 63 2.32 -29.17 -0.67
C LYS A 63 3.60 -28.34 -0.73
N GLU A 64 3.61 -27.26 -1.48
CA GLU A 64 4.79 -26.43 -1.68
C GLU A 64 4.84 -25.18 -0.79
N CYS A 65 3.71 -24.80 -0.18
CA CYS A 65 3.65 -23.59 0.64
C CYS A 65 4.05 -23.82 2.10
N CYS A 66 3.92 -25.05 2.60
CA CYS A 66 4.20 -25.43 3.98
C CYS A 66 5.53 -26.18 4.07
N GLU A 67 6.41 -25.75 4.94
CA GLU A 67 7.70 -26.41 5.18
C GLU A 67 7.51 -27.73 5.90
N GLU A 68 6.65 -27.74 6.90
CA GLU A 68 6.43 -28.90 7.76
C GLU A 68 5.09 -28.83 8.49
N VAL A 69 4.51 -30.01 8.76
CA VAL A 69 3.35 -30.16 9.66
C VAL A 69 3.60 -31.28 10.65
N PHE A 70 3.23 -31.09 11.91
CA PHE A 70 3.40 -32.06 12.97
C PHE A 70 2.44 -31.85 14.13
N TRP A 71 2.28 -32.86 14.96
CA TRP A 71 1.54 -32.79 16.20
C TRP A 71 2.48 -32.62 17.39
N GLN A 72 2.12 -31.72 18.32
CA GLN A 72 2.76 -31.62 19.63
C GLN A 72 1.71 -31.69 20.73
N GLY A 73 1.56 -32.86 21.31
CA GLY A 73 0.41 -33.15 22.18
C GLY A 73 -0.90 -33.03 21.37
N ASP A 74 -1.82 -32.21 21.86
CA ASP A 74 -3.12 -31.95 21.22
C ASP A 74 -3.12 -30.79 20.23
N VAL A 75 -1.95 -30.19 19.98
CA VAL A 75 -1.83 -29.01 19.12
C VAL A 75 -1.25 -29.44 17.76
N PHE A 76 -1.95 -29.11 16.68
CA PHE A 76 -1.44 -29.29 15.34
C PHE A 76 -0.63 -28.07 14.91
N CYS A 77 0.60 -28.29 14.48
CA CYS A 77 1.54 -27.25 14.07
C CYS A 77 1.73 -27.27 12.56
N ALA A 78 1.51 -26.14 11.90
CA ALA A 78 1.85 -25.94 10.50
C ALA A 78 2.90 -24.82 10.41
N VAL A 79 4.01 -25.09 9.73
CA VAL A 79 5.18 -24.23 9.65
C VAL A 79 5.33 -23.68 8.24
N PHE A 80 5.45 -22.37 8.14
CA PHE A 80 5.59 -21.65 6.88
C PHE A 80 6.84 -20.76 6.91
N PRO A 81 7.43 -20.41 5.75
CA PRO A 81 8.48 -19.42 5.69
C PRO A 81 7.99 -18.07 6.21
N HIS A 82 8.80 -17.38 6.99
CA HIS A 82 8.43 -16.07 7.51
C HIS A 82 8.81 -14.96 6.54
N VAL A 83 7.84 -14.11 6.20
CA VAL A 83 8.04 -12.95 5.33
C VAL A 83 8.42 -11.74 6.19
N LYS A 84 9.66 -11.24 6.03
CA LYS A 84 10.23 -10.13 6.85
C LYS A 84 9.88 -8.74 6.33
N GLU A 85 9.29 -8.64 5.15
CA GLU A 85 8.99 -7.38 4.48
C GLU A 85 7.84 -6.62 5.15
N ARG A 86 7.73 -5.34 4.80
CA ARG A 86 6.68 -4.48 5.35
C ARG A 86 5.31 -4.85 4.81
N TYR A 87 4.30 -4.77 5.66
CA TYR A 87 2.92 -4.90 5.23
C TYR A 87 2.54 -3.83 4.22
N LEU A 88 1.82 -4.21 3.19
CA LEU A 88 1.34 -3.32 2.14
C LEU A 88 0.53 -2.15 2.71
N LYS A 89 -0.36 -2.41 3.66
CA LYS A 89 -1.14 -1.37 4.36
C LYS A 89 -0.26 -0.33 5.05
N SER A 90 0.84 -0.75 5.69
CA SER A 90 1.78 0.16 6.37
C SER A 90 2.55 1.06 5.39
N PHE A 91 2.78 0.59 4.18
CA PHE A 91 3.44 1.37 3.13
C PHE A 91 2.56 2.53 2.63
N TYR A 92 1.24 2.33 2.57
CA TYR A 92 0.30 3.32 2.05
C TYR A 92 -0.03 4.47 3.00
N MET A 93 0.15 4.28 4.30
CA MET A 93 -0.23 5.28 5.31
C MET A 93 0.53 6.62 5.25
N PRO A 94 1.85 6.68 5.01
CA PRO A 94 2.58 7.95 5.04
C PRO A 94 2.99 8.49 3.66
N ALA A 95 2.89 7.75 2.58
CA ALA A 95 3.53 8.11 1.33
C ALA A 95 2.56 8.74 0.32
N GLN A 96 2.98 9.84 -0.28
CA GLN A 96 2.37 10.37 -1.49
C GLN A 96 2.73 9.46 -2.67
N ILE A 97 1.95 8.41 -2.86
CA ILE A 97 2.18 7.45 -3.92
C ILE A 97 1.61 8.01 -5.23
N THR A 98 2.42 8.00 -6.28
CA THR A 98 1.94 8.39 -7.61
C THR A 98 0.96 7.35 -8.15
N LEU A 99 0.04 7.77 -8.99
CA LEU A 99 -0.90 6.87 -9.65
C LEU A 99 -0.19 5.77 -10.46
N GLU A 100 0.97 6.09 -11.04
CA GLU A 100 1.79 5.12 -11.77
C GLU A 100 2.37 4.03 -10.85
N THR A 101 2.93 4.44 -9.70
CA THR A 101 3.46 3.50 -8.70
C THR A 101 2.34 2.64 -8.13
N CYS A 102 1.19 3.25 -7.79
CA CYS A 102 0.01 2.52 -7.34
C CYS A 102 -0.44 1.48 -8.38
N GLY A 103 -0.52 1.88 -9.66
CA GLY A 103 -0.87 0.96 -10.74
C GLY A 103 0.13 -0.20 -10.90
N LYS A 104 1.42 0.03 -10.65
CA LYS A 104 2.43 -1.04 -10.66
C LYS A 104 2.24 -2.01 -9.48
N ILE A 105 1.98 -1.48 -8.29
CA ILE A 105 1.71 -2.29 -7.10
C ILE A 105 0.45 -3.15 -7.30
N CYS A 106 -0.63 -2.55 -7.82
CA CYS A 106 -1.86 -3.27 -8.12
C CYS A 106 -1.64 -4.42 -9.13
N GLU A 107 -0.88 -4.18 -10.20
CA GLU A 107 -0.53 -5.21 -11.19
C GLU A 107 0.29 -6.33 -10.54
N ASN A 108 1.28 -5.98 -9.71
CA ASN A 108 2.11 -6.95 -9.00
C ASN A 108 1.32 -7.74 -7.97
N LEU A 109 0.31 -7.16 -7.32
CA LEU A 109 -0.57 -7.87 -6.39
C LEU A 109 -1.35 -8.98 -7.12
N ILE A 110 -1.95 -8.67 -8.27
CA ILE A 110 -2.68 -9.67 -9.04
C ILE A 110 -1.73 -10.79 -9.49
N LEU A 111 -0.55 -10.44 -10.00
CA LEU A 111 0.46 -11.43 -10.41
C LEU A 111 0.93 -12.28 -9.24
N ALA A 112 1.15 -11.69 -8.06
CA ALA A 112 1.52 -12.43 -6.86
C ALA A 112 0.44 -13.44 -6.45
N CYS A 113 -0.85 -13.05 -6.54
CA CYS A 113 -1.96 -13.97 -6.28
C CYS A 113 -2.04 -15.10 -7.31
N MET A 114 -1.84 -14.80 -8.60
CA MET A 114 -1.82 -15.81 -9.67
C MET A 114 -0.69 -16.83 -9.51
N LEU A 115 0.50 -16.36 -9.10
CA LEU A 115 1.71 -17.16 -8.96
C LEU A 115 1.91 -17.71 -7.55
N SER A 116 1.02 -17.36 -6.62
CA SER A 116 1.10 -17.78 -5.23
C SER A 116 1.05 -19.31 -5.13
N LYS A 117 1.89 -19.85 -4.26
CA LYS A 117 1.84 -21.26 -3.86
C LYS A 117 0.74 -21.55 -2.83
N LEU A 118 0.12 -20.51 -2.26
CA LEU A 118 -0.99 -20.67 -1.32
C LEU A 118 -2.22 -21.26 -2.01
N PRO A 119 -2.87 -22.27 -1.40
CA PRO A 119 -4.22 -22.66 -1.78
C PRO A 119 -5.20 -21.48 -1.70
N TYR A 120 -6.21 -21.46 -2.55
CA TYR A 120 -7.15 -20.34 -2.61
C TYR A 120 -7.82 -19.99 -1.27
N PRO A 121 -8.25 -20.96 -0.41
CA PRO A 121 -8.80 -20.60 0.89
C PRO A 121 -7.83 -19.83 1.79
N LEU A 122 -6.54 -20.22 1.81
CA LEU A 122 -5.52 -19.51 2.58
C LEU A 122 -5.14 -18.16 1.95
N LEU A 123 -5.09 -18.10 0.62
CA LEU A 123 -4.85 -16.84 -0.10
C LEU A 123 -5.98 -15.83 0.15
N TYR A 124 -7.23 -16.30 0.18
CA TYR A 124 -8.39 -15.47 0.52
C TYR A 124 -8.26 -14.85 1.91
N LEU A 125 -7.92 -15.66 2.91
CA LEU A 125 -7.70 -15.18 4.27
C LEU A 125 -6.54 -14.20 4.35
N ALA A 126 -5.41 -14.49 3.66
CA ALA A 126 -4.28 -13.57 3.59
C ALA A 126 -4.67 -12.21 3.01
N LEU A 127 -5.48 -12.19 1.95
CA LEU A 127 -6.02 -10.96 1.35
C LEU A 127 -6.99 -10.24 2.30
N ALA A 128 -7.93 -10.96 2.90
CA ALA A 128 -8.95 -10.41 3.79
C ALA A 128 -8.34 -9.80 5.06
N GLN A 129 -7.36 -10.48 5.65
CA GLN A 129 -6.67 -10.03 6.85
C GLN A 129 -5.51 -9.05 6.56
N GLY A 130 -5.28 -8.73 5.29
CA GLY A 130 -4.24 -7.79 4.87
C GLY A 130 -2.81 -8.29 5.10
N GLN A 131 -2.63 -9.62 5.11
CA GLN A 131 -1.33 -10.29 5.26
C GLN A 131 -0.57 -10.30 3.92
N ILE A 132 -0.37 -9.11 3.39
CA ILE A 132 0.30 -8.86 2.12
C ILE A 132 1.53 -8.01 2.39
N HIS A 133 2.68 -8.47 1.94
CA HIS A 133 3.95 -7.82 2.14
C HIS A 133 4.47 -7.19 0.85
N LEU A 134 5.09 -6.01 0.98
CA LEU A 134 5.64 -5.25 -0.13
C LEU A 134 7.16 -5.18 0.00
N ARG A 135 7.87 -5.70 -1.00
CA ARG A 135 9.32 -5.61 -1.15
C ARG A 135 9.75 -4.25 -1.74
N LYS A 136 11.03 -3.95 -1.62
CA LYS A 136 11.61 -2.67 -2.09
C LYS A 136 11.44 -2.44 -3.60
N ASP A 137 11.38 -3.50 -4.38
CA ASP A 137 11.18 -3.49 -5.85
C ASP A 137 9.70 -3.45 -6.27
N TYR A 138 8.80 -3.25 -5.29
CA TYR A 138 7.35 -3.35 -5.44
C TYR A 138 6.83 -4.76 -5.75
N ALA A 139 7.66 -5.79 -5.60
CA ALA A 139 7.16 -7.16 -5.62
C ALA A 139 6.29 -7.41 -4.39
N ILE A 140 5.29 -8.25 -4.56
CA ILE A 140 4.31 -8.56 -3.51
C ILE A 140 4.41 -10.03 -3.16
N GLU A 141 4.30 -10.31 -1.87
CA GLU A 141 4.33 -11.65 -1.33
C GLU A 141 3.24 -11.81 -0.26
N PRO A 142 2.34 -12.81 -0.41
CA PRO A 142 1.38 -13.13 0.64
C PRO A 142 2.10 -13.67 1.87
N GLY A 143 1.71 -13.19 3.05
CA GLY A 143 2.23 -13.67 4.33
C GLY A 143 1.39 -14.81 4.89
N PHE A 144 1.95 -15.48 5.90
CA PHE A 144 1.36 -16.66 6.54
C PHE A 144 0.89 -16.38 7.98
N THR A 145 0.86 -15.11 8.39
CA THR A 145 0.32 -14.69 9.70
C THR A 145 -1.20 -14.62 9.65
N ILE A 146 -1.86 -15.76 9.47
CA ILE A 146 -3.28 -15.86 9.14
C ILE A 146 -4.04 -16.49 10.31
N GLU A 147 -5.14 -15.85 10.71
CA GLU A 147 -6.14 -16.44 11.60
C GLU A 147 -7.03 -17.39 10.79
N LEU A 148 -7.25 -18.59 11.32
CA LEU A 148 -7.95 -19.66 10.59
C LEU A 148 -9.41 -19.81 10.98
N ASP A 149 -9.95 -18.95 11.87
CA ASP A 149 -11.33 -19.04 12.37
C ASP A 149 -12.37 -19.07 11.24
N GLU A 150 -12.12 -18.29 10.19
CA GLU A 150 -13.00 -18.19 9.01
C GLU A 150 -12.56 -19.08 7.83
N LEU A 151 -11.77 -20.15 8.09
CA LEU A 151 -11.30 -21.02 7.01
C LEU A 151 -12.48 -21.78 6.38
N ASP A 152 -12.76 -21.48 5.11
CA ASP A 152 -13.74 -22.19 4.29
C ASP A 152 -13.02 -22.90 3.13
N GLU A 153 -13.08 -24.22 3.13
CA GLU A 153 -12.47 -25.09 2.10
C GLU A 153 -13.10 -24.96 0.71
N LYS A 154 -14.27 -24.32 0.61
CA LYS A 154 -15.02 -24.15 -0.65
C LYS A 154 -14.57 -22.93 -1.45
N ILE A 155 -13.79 -22.06 -0.85
CA ILE A 155 -13.29 -20.85 -1.51
C ILE A 155 -12.39 -21.24 -2.69
N GLY A 156 -12.75 -20.74 -3.87
CA GLY A 156 -12.02 -20.96 -5.11
C GLY A 156 -11.35 -19.69 -5.65
N GLU A 157 -10.94 -19.78 -6.92
CA GLU A 157 -10.28 -18.66 -7.61
C GLU A 157 -11.17 -17.43 -7.73
N ARG A 158 -12.47 -17.64 -7.98
CA ARG A 158 -13.46 -16.57 -8.14
C ARG A 158 -13.55 -15.68 -6.91
N GLU A 159 -13.70 -16.29 -5.74
CA GLU A 159 -13.80 -15.58 -4.46
C GLU A 159 -12.49 -14.84 -4.15
N CYS A 160 -11.35 -15.47 -4.40
CA CYS A 160 -10.04 -14.85 -4.26
C CYS A 160 -9.84 -13.66 -5.20
N ALA A 161 -10.26 -13.77 -6.45
CA ALA A 161 -10.18 -12.67 -7.41
C ALA A 161 -11.07 -11.50 -7.00
N GLY A 162 -12.26 -11.76 -6.47
CA GLY A 162 -13.16 -10.77 -5.89
C GLY A 162 -12.53 -10.07 -4.67
N GLN A 163 -11.94 -10.84 -3.74
CA GLN A 163 -11.26 -10.29 -2.58
C GLN A 163 -10.05 -9.44 -2.99
N CYS A 164 -9.25 -9.91 -3.96
CA CYS A 164 -8.14 -9.14 -4.52
C CYS A 164 -8.63 -7.82 -5.12
N ALA A 165 -9.74 -7.81 -5.87
CA ALA A 165 -10.35 -6.60 -6.40
C ALA A 165 -10.79 -5.64 -5.27
N GLY A 166 -11.20 -6.16 -4.11
CA GLY A 166 -11.45 -5.40 -2.88
C GLY A 166 -10.20 -4.66 -2.41
N VAL A 167 -9.08 -5.38 -2.29
CA VAL A 167 -7.79 -4.80 -1.91
C VAL A 167 -7.32 -3.75 -2.93
N LEU A 168 -7.50 -4.00 -4.24
CA LEU A 168 -7.18 -2.99 -5.27
C LEU A 168 -7.96 -1.68 -5.08
N ARG A 169 -9.23 -1.76 -4.69
CA ARG A 169 -10.05 -0.56 -4.40
C ARG A 169 -9.49 0.21 -3.21
N GLU A 170 -9.13 -0.48 -2.12
CA GLU A 170 -8.52 0.14 -0.96
C GLU A 170 -7.19 0.84 -1.32
N LEU A 171 -6.36 0.21 -2.15
CA LEU A 171 -5.10 0.77 -2.62
C LEU A 171 -5.28 1.99 -3.54
N LEU A 172 -6.31 2.00 -4.37
CA LEU A 172 -6.60 3.08 -5.32
C LEU A 172 -7.34 4.25 -4.66
N GLU A 173 -8.01 4.01 -3.53
CA GLU A 173 -8.80 5.04 -2.84
C GLU A 173 -8.00 6.25 -2.37
N PRO A 174 -6.83 6.13 -1.72
CA PRO A 174 -6.04 7.28 -1.25
C PRO A 174 -5.48 8.14 -2.39
N VAL A 175 -5.28 7.54 -3.57
CA VAL A 175 -4.74 8.21 -4.77
C VAL A 175 -5.83 9.07 -5.45
N LYS A 176 -6.80 9.56 -4.70
CA LYS A 176 -7.92 10.40 -5.19
C LYS A 176 -7.43 11.67 -5.87
N GLY A 177 -7.10 11.56 -7.15
CA GLY A 177 -7.35 12.66 -8.06
C GLY A 177 -8.84 12.65 -8.42
N ARG A 178 -9.43 13.82 -8.71
CA ARG A 178 -10.88 13.94 -9.06
C ARG A 178 -11.33 13.01 -10.18
N GLU A 179 -10.43 12.32 -10.84
CA GLU A 179 -10.63 11.50 -12.03
C GLU A 179 -9.85 10.19 -11.97
N ASN A 180 -9.72 9.57 -10.79
CA ASN A 180 -9.12 8.25 -10.72
C ASN A 180 -10.06 7.23 -11.40
N MET A 181 -9.92 7.12 -12.72
CA MET A 181 -10.72 6.22 -13.56
C MET A 181 -10.55 4.77 -13.12
N ALA A 182 -9.36 4.39 -12.61
CA ALA A 182 -9.11 3.06 -12.10
C ALA A 182 -9.98 2.76 -10.87
N TYR A 183 -10.01 3.66 -9.90
CA TYR A 183 -10.86 3.51 -8.72
C TYR A 183 -12.34 3.39 -9.10
N ARG A 184 -12.82 4.29 -9.99
CA ARG A 184 -14.22 4.24 -10.46
C ARG A 184 -14.55 2.95 -11.20
N PHE A 185 -13.61 2.41 -11.96
CA PHE A 185 -13.79 1.16 -12.66
C PHE A 185 -13.97 0.00 -11.68
N PHE A 186 -13.06 -0.16 -10.71
CA PHE A 186 -13.15 -1.21 -9.69
C PHE A 186 -14.27 -1.00 -8.68
N MET A 187 -14.81 0.21 -8.53
CA MET A 187 -16.04 0.45 -7.77
C MET A 187 -17.29 -0.06 -8.48
N ARG A 188 -17.29 -0.10 -9.82
CA ARG A 188 -18.43 -0.58 -10.62
C ARG A 188 -18.35 -2.06 -10.92
N LYS A 189 -17.14 -2.59 -11.08
CA LYS A 189 -16.89 -4.01 -11.39
C LYS A 189 -16.09 -4.62 -10.25
N TRP A 190 -16.72 -5.46 -9.45
CA TRP A 190 -16.14 -6.08 -8.26
C TRP A 190 -16.24 -7.62 -8.28
N GLU A 191 -17.02 -8.17 -9.21
CA GLU A 191 -17.09 -9.61 -9.44
C GLU A 191 -16.18 -10.00 -10.58
N TYR A 192 -15.33 -10.97 -10.32
CA TYR A 192 -14.38 -11.54 -11.27
C TYR A 192 -14.48 -13.06 -11.26
N GLU A 193 -14.47 -13.66 -12.44
CA GLU A 193 -14.52 -15.12 -12.58
C GLU A 193 -13.16 -15.76 -12.23
N ASP A 194 -12.09 -15.09 -12.60
CA ASP A 194 -10.71 -15.53 -12.41
C ASP A 194 -9.73 -14.36 -12.32
N PHE A 195 -8.50 -14.63 -11.91
CA PHE A 195 -7.44 -13.62 -11.85
C PHE A 195 -6.99 -13.15 -13.23
N GLY A 196 -7.15 -13.96 -14.29
CA GLY A 196 -6.78 -13.57 -15.66
C GLY A 196 -7.64 -12.44 -16.18
N VAL A 197 -8.97 -12.47 -15.90
CA VAL A 197 -9.89 -11.37 -16.22
C VAL A 197 -9.54 -10.12 -15.42
N LEU A 198 -9.27 -10.25 -14.12
CA LEU A 198 -8.86 -9.14 -13.25
C LEU A 198 -7.55 -8.50 -13.75
N TYR A 199 -6.57 -9.31 -14.11
CA TYR A 199 -5.28 -8.85 -14.64
C TYR A 199 -5.42 -8.10 -15.97
N ARG A 200 -6.25 -8.63 -16.88
CA ARG A 200 -6.55 -8.00 -18.18
C ARG A 200 -7.14 -6.61 -18.00
N ASP A 201 -8.12 -6.49 -17.10
CA ASP A 201 -8.76 -5.22 -16.79
C ASP A 201 -7.77 -4.24 -16.17
N MET A 202 -6.95 -4.67 -15.22
CA MET A 202 -5.92 -3.82 -14.62
C MET A 202 -4.92 -3.31 -15.65
N ARG A 203 -4.46 -4.15 -16.58
CA ARG A 203 -3.56 -3.73 -17.67
C ARG A 203 -4.21 -2.73 -18.62
N LEU A 204 -5.49 -2.91 -18.92
CA LEU A 204 -6.23 -1.99 -19.78
C LEU A 204 -6.30 -0.60 -19.11
N ILE A 205 -6.67 -0.56 -17.84
CA ILE A 205 -6.76 0.66 -17.05
C ILE A 205 -5.39 1.34 -16.95
N ARG A 206 -4.32 0.58 -16.68
CA ARG A 206 -2.97 1.13 -16.61
C ARG A 206 -2.50 1.79 -17.90
N ARG A 207 -2.91 1.26 -19.07
CA ARG A 207 -2.65 1.91 -20.36
C ARG A 207 -3.35 3.26 -20.48
N ILE A 208 -4.57 3.36 -19.97
CA ILE A 208 -5.34 4.61 -19.93
C ILE A 208 -4.65 5.61 -18.98
N MET A 209 -4.27 5.16 -17.78
CA MET A 209 -3.55 5.98 -16.78
C MET A 209 -2.22 6.54 -17.32
N LYS A 210 -1.47 5.79 -18.13
CA LYS A 210 -0.23 6.26 -18.76
C LYS A 210 -0.44 7.34 -19.83
N LYS A 211 -1.62 7.36 -20.49
CA LYS A 211 -1.96 8.38 -21.51
C LYS A 211 -2.37 9.72 -20.92
N GLU A 212 -2.79 9.77 -19.65
CA GLU A 212 -3.06 11.01 -18.94
C GLU A 212 -1.71 11.69 -18.61
N GLY A 213 -1.34 12.60 -19.45
CA GLY A 213 -0.03 13.15 -19.68
C GLY A 213 0.66 13.87 -18.52
N ARG A 214 1.90 14.31 -18.79
CA ARG A 214 2.87 15.03 -17.96
C ARG A 214 2.32 16.20 -17.11
N PHE A 215 1.19 16.78 -17.46
CA PHE A 215 0.51 17.85 -16.72
C PHE A 215 -0.18 17.39 -15.43
N THR A 216 -0.62 16.12 -15.33
CA THR A 216 -1.27 15.57 -14.13
C THR A 216 -0.30 15.46 -12.96
N GLY A 217 0.98 15.19 -13.20
CA GLY A 217 2.00 15.14 -12.15
C GLY A 217 2.23 16.51 -11.49
N LEU A 218 2.26 17.58 -12.30
CA LEU A 218 2.42 18.94 -11.79
C LEU A 218 1.18 19.39 -11.01
N TRP A 219 0.00 19.06 -11.49
CA TRP A 219 -1.26 19.37 -10.83
C TRP A 219 -1.46 18.60 -9.51
N LEU A 220 -1.07 17.29 -9.46
CA LEU A 220 -1.06 16.51 -8.22
C LEU A 220 -0.05 17.04 -7.21
N PHE A 221 1.12 17.51 -7.66
CA PHE A 221 2.10 18.18 -6.82
C PHE A 221 1.52 19.45 -6.19
N PHE A 222 0.85 20.30 -6.97
CA PHE A 222 0.16 21.50 -6.46
C PHE A 222 -0.95 21.14 -5.48
N LYS A 223 -1.74 20.10 -5.78
CA LYS A 223 -2.84 19.66 -4.92
C LYS A 223 -2.37 19.03 -3.61
N SER A 224 -1.28 18.24 -3.62
CA SER A 224 -0.73 17.62 -2.40
C SER A 224 -0.16 18.65 -1.43
N ARG A 225 0.22 19.83 -1.94
CA ARG A 225 0.70 20.97 -1.15
C ARG A 225 -0.29 22.12 -1.04
N GLN A 226 -1.56 21.86 -1.32
CA GLN A 226 -2.61 22.89 -1.33
C GLN A 226 -2.65 23.68 -0.02
N ASP A 227 -2.55 23.00 1.14
CA ASP A 227 -2.55 23.67 2.46
C ASP A 227 -1.30 24.54 2.67
N THR A 228 -0.13 24.06 2.23
CA THR A 228 1.13 24.82 2.30
C THR A 228 1.10 26.01 1.35
N MET A 229 0.58 25.82 0.14
CA MET A 229 0.39 26.88 -0.85
C MET A 229 -0.62 27.93 -0.38
N CYS A 230 -1.74 27.51 0.22
CA CYS A 230 -2.71 28.45 0.81
C CYS A 230 -2.11 29.25 1.98
N LYS A 231 -1.29 28.61 2.82
CA LYS A 231 -0.57 29.31 3.91
C LYS A 231 0.44 30.31 3.35
N LEU A 232 1.21 29.94 2.33
CA LEU A 232 2.15 30.85 1.64
C LEU A 232 1.42 32.01 0.95
N LEU A 233 0.31 31.74 0.27
CA LEU A 233 -0.50 32.77 -0.37
C LEU A 233 -1.08 33.74 0.65
N ARG A 234 -1.61 33.25 1.77
CA ARG A 234 -2.09 34.08 2.87
C ARG A 234 -0.98 34.95 3.45
N ALA A 235 0.21 34.38 3.69
CA ALA A 235 1.38 35.10 4.17
C ALA A 235 1.81 36.20 3.18
N ALA A 236 1.83 35.89 1.87
CA ALA A 236 2.12 36.85 0.82
C ALA A 236 1.06 37.97 0.76
N CYS A 237 -0.24 37.66 0.84
CA CYS A 237 -1.30 38.65 0.91
C CYS A 237 -1.18 39.54 2.13
N MET A 238 -0.89 38.98 3.30
CA MET A 238 -0.68 39.77 4.53
C MET A 238 0.54 40.72 4.41
N ALA A 239 1.65 40.21 3.82
CA ALA A 239 2.83 41.03 3.55
C ALA A 239 2.54 42.18 2.58
N MET A 240 1.76 41.95 1.54
CA MET A 240 1.33 42.97 0.57
C MET A 240 0.41 44.02 1.23
N ILE A 241 -0.52 43.59 2.08
CA ILE A 241 -1.39 44.52 2.85
C ILE A 241 -0.53 45.36 3.80
N PHE A 242 0.41 44.75 4.50
CA PHE A 242 1.33 45.49 5.40
C PHE A 242 2.19 46.50 4.65
N LEU A 243 2.71 46.10 3.48
CA LEU A 243 3.47 47.01 2.60
C LEU A 243 2.61 48.17 2.11
N ALA A 244 1.37 47.89 1.70
CA ALA A 244 0.42 48.97 1.29
C ALA A 244 0.10 49.92 2.42
N LEU A 245 -0.10 49.41 3.66
CA LEU A 245 -0.29 50.25 4.84
C LEU A 245 0.94 51.11 5.15
N LEU A 246 2.15 50.54 5.06
CA LEU A 246 3.39 51.30 5.23
C LEU A 246 3.53 52.38 4.17
N CYS A 247 3.18 52.10 2.91
CA CYS A 247 3.19 53.11 1.84
C CYS A 247 2.17 54.27 2.11
N LEU A 248 0.97 53.92 2.60
CA LEU A 248 -0.05 54.92 2.97
C LEU A 248 0.39 55.77 4.16
N LEU A 249 0.97 55.16 5.21
CA LEU A 249 1.51 55.86 6.36
C LEU A 249 2.66 56.79 5.94
N SER A 250 3.58 56.33 5.12
CA SER A 250 4.68 57.09 4.56
C SER A 250 4.17 58.33 3.78
N ARG A 251 3.12 58.13 2.97
CA ARG A 251 2.48 59.21 2.24
C ARG A 251 1.80 60.23 3.16
N ALA A 252 1.18 59.77 4.25
CA ALA A 252 0.50 60.61 5.22
C ALA A 252 1.49 61.45 6.05
N VAL A 253 2.67 60.89 6.39
CA VAL A 253 3.67 61.56 7.26
C VAL A 253 4.64 62.40 6.45
N TRP A 254 5.10 61.96 5.29
CA TRP A 254 6.13 62.64 4.50
C TRP A 254 5.62 63.19 3.15
N GLY A 255 4.35 63.07 2.84
CA GLY A 255 3.76 63.56 1.59
C GLY A 255 4.18 62.82 0.33
N GLU A 256 5.22 62.03 0.39
CA GLU A 256 5.77 61.27 -0.73
C GLU A 256 6.03 59.80 -0.33
N ILE A 257 5.97 58.87 -1.30
CA ILE A 257 6.32 57.48 -1.11
C ILE A 257 7.77 57.31 -1.60
N PRO A 258 8.77 57.14 -0.72
CA PRO A 258 10.20 57.13 -1.12
C PRO A 258 10.55 56.05 -2.11
N PHE A 259 9.83 54.89 -2.07
CA PHE A 259 10.05 53.75 -2.98
C PHE A 259 9.55 54.03 -4.41
N LEU A 260 8.43 54.72 -4.57
CA LEU A 260 7.90 55.07 -5.89
C LEU A 260 8.75 56.13 -6.59
N ARG A 261 9.41 57.02 -5.83
CA ARG A 261 10.31 58.03 -6.38
C ARG A 261 11.51 57.43 -7.11
N ILE A 262 12.05 56.32 -6.60
CA ILE A 262 13.15 55.61 -7.29
C ILE A 262 12.67 55.01 -8.63
N PHE A 263 11.47 54.45 -8.65
CA PHE A 263 10.88 53.88 -9.88
C PHE A 263 10.48 54.95 -10.88
N VAL A 264 9.80 56.02 -10.43
CA VAL A 264 9.34 57.12 -11.30
C VAL A 264 10.53 57.90 -11.89
N ASN A 265 11.57 58.17 -11.09
CA ASN A 265 12.80 58.81 -11.59
C ASN A 265 13.54 57.95 -12.63
N HIS A 266 13.49 56.65 -12.52
CA HIS A 266 14.14 55.77 -13.48
C HIS A 266 13.37 55.72 -14.81
N PHE A 267 12.05 55.78 -14.80
CA PHE A 267 11.22 55.87 -16.01
C PHE A 267 11.28 57.23 -16.72
N THR A 268 11.37 58.34 -15.99
CA THR A 268 11.52 59.67 -16.55
C THR A 268 12.90 59.87 -17.20
N MET A 269 13.97 59.27 -16.66
CA MET A 269 15.28 59.30 -17.30
C MET A 269 15.34 58.51 -18.62
N ILE A 270 14.61 57.43 -18.77
CA ILE A 270 14.56 56.66 -20.02
C ILE A 270 13.75 57.39 -21.10
N GLY A 271 12.71 58.16 -20.69
CA GLY A 271 11.86 58.92 -21.64
C GLY A 271 12.53 60.14 -22.24
N THR A 272 13.49 60.75 -21.56
CA THR A 272 14.17 61.98 -22.05
C THR A 272 15.36 61.70 -22.93
N GLN A 273 15.94 60.53 -22.93
CA GLN A 273 17.05 60.16 -23.81
C GLN A 273 16.61 59.78 -25.25
N SER A 274 15.34 59.50 -25.49
CA SER A 274 14.82 59.12 -26.82
C SER A 274 14.37 60.31 -27.69
N LEU A 275 14.42 61.56 -27.16
CA LEU A 275 13.99 62.76 -27.89
C LEU A 275 15.14 63.71 -28.24
N ALA A 276 16.40 63.31 -28.00
CA ALA A 276 17.59 64.13 -28.30
C ALA A 276 18.52 63.41 -29.32
N GLY A 277 17.94 62.59 -30.24
CA GLY A 277 18.67 61.98 -31.36
C GLY A 277 18.01 62.28 -32.68
#